data_d0c4b5399cfef9e35f4f386606df8f54
#
_entry.id   d0c4b5399cfef9e35f4f386606df8f54
#
_cell.length_a   1.000
_cell.length_b   1.000
_cell.length_c   1.000
_cell.angle_alpha   90.00
_cell.angle_beta   90.00
_cell.angle_gamma   90.00
#
_symmetry.space_group_name_H-M   'P 1'
#
loop_
_entity.id
_entity.type
_entity.pdbx_description
1 polymer ?
#
loop_
_entity_poly.entity_id
_entity_poly.type
_entity_poly.pdbx_seq_one_letter_code
_entity_poly.pdbx_strand_id
1 'polypeptide(L)'
;MATSGSVNFSITRDDIITEALQLIGVIGEGESPSTNQKSDCARSLNMMVKFWMAEGMNLFVNQEIVLFPIKGQRQYTFGGSSVDRMTRESEVITTQLNGSHSSAATALTVDSTTGMAVGDTIGVVTDSSGIHFSTITVVGSSTTLTIADAIDDDASDNDRVYTFTNAF
;
A
#
# COMPACT_ATOMS: atom_id res chain seq x y z
N MET A 1 35.93 5.03 -5.77
CA MET A 1 34.73 5.70 -5.22
C MET A 1 33.75 4.63 -4.84
N ALA A 2 33.37 4.54 -3.57
CA ALA A 2 32.33 3.62 -3.16
C ALA A 2 30.95 4.24 -3.57
N THR A 3 30.19 3.53 -4.40
CA THR A 3 28.81 3.89 -4.66
C THR A 3 28.00 3.57 -3.40
N SER A 4 27.08 4.43 -3.00
CA SER A 4 26.28 4.26 -1.78
C SER A 4 25.40 3.00 -1.75
N GLY A 5 25.30 2.29 -2.85
CA GLY A 5 24.46 1.09 -2.98
C GLY A 5 22.96 1.35 -2.88
N SER A 6 22.55 2.60 -2.64
CA SER A 6 21.15 3.01 -2.61
C SER A 6 20.77 3.62 -3.95
N VAL A 7 19.69 3.11 -4.55
CA VAL A 7 19.06 3.67 -5.76
C VAL A 7 17.89 4.58 -5.43
N ASN A 8 17.59 4.75 -4.14
CA ASN A 8 16.47 5.57 -3.69
C ASN A 8 16.91 7.04 -3.64
N PHE A 9 16.52 7.80 -4.64
CA PHE A 9 16.60 9.25 -4.62
C PHE A 9 15.27 9.78 -4.04
N SER A 10 15.32 10.39 -2.86
CA SER A 10 14.16 11.07 -2.29
C SER A 10 14.52 12.52 -2.02
N ILE A 11 13.74 13.42 -2.59
CA ILE A 11 13.85 14.86 -2.37
C ILE A 11 12.53 15.37 -1.81
N THR A 12 12.58 16.17 -0.77
CA THR A 12 11.38 16.77 -0.19
C THR A 12 11.02 18.07 -0.91
N ARG A 13 9.77 18.49 -0.78
CA ARG A 13 9.33 19.81 -1.28
C ARG A 13 10.19 20.94 -0.73
N ASP A 14 10.55 20.86 0.55
CA ASP A 14 11.32 21.90 1.23
C ASP A 14 12.78 21.94 0.74
N ASP A 15 13.34 20.80 0.34
CA ASP A 15 14.66 20.72 -0.30
C ASP A 15 14.63 21.41 -1.66
N ILE A 16 13.62 21.15 -2.48
CA ILE A 16 13.45 21.82 -3.79
C ILE A 16 13.36 23.34 -3.62
N ILE A 17 12.59 23.79 -2.66
CA ILE A 17 12.41 25.24 -2.39
C ILE A 17 13.74 25.86 -1.93
N THR A 18 14.45 25.19 -1.03
CA THR A 18 15.73 25.68 -0.51
C THR A 18 16.75 25.80 -1.63
N GLU A 19 16.91 24.75 -2.43
CA GLU A 19 17.83 24.73 -3.56
C GLU A 19 17.47 25.81 -4.59
N ALA A 20 16.19 25.98 -4.92
CA ALA A 20 15.73 27.02 -5.84
C ALA A 20 16.07 28.43 -5.33
N LEU A 21 15.87 28.72 -4.02
CA LEU A 21 16.16 30.00 -3.42
C LEU A 21 17.68 30.28 -3.35
N GLN A 22 18.50 29.25 -3.18
CA GLN A 22 19.96 29.35 -3.29
C GLN A 22 20.42 29.65 -4.73
N LEU A 23 19.85 28.96 -5.71
CA LEU A 23 20.20 29.16 -7.12
C LEU A 23 19.91 30.58 -7.62
N ILE A 24 18.82 31.20 -7.14
CA ILE A 24 18.47 32.60 -7.48
C ILE A 24 19.14 33.62 -6.56
N GLY A 25 19.95 33.20 -5.60
CA GLY A 25 20.72 34.05 -4.72
C GLY A 25 19.90 34.81 -3.65
N VAL A 26 18.71 34.34 -3.33
CA VAL A 26 17.86 34.92 -2.25
C VAL A 26 18.38 34.52 -0.86
N ILE A 27 18.95 33.32 -0.75
CA ILE A 27 19.60 32.83 0.47
C ILE A 27 21.00 32.37 0.16
N GLY A 28 21.90 32.49 1.14
CA GLY A 28 23.28 32.01 1.03
C GLY A 28 23.41 30.50 1.21
N GLU A 29 24.58 29.99 0.86
CA GLU A 29 24.91 28.58 1.09
C GLU A 29 24.87 28.28 2.60
N GLY A 30 24.10 27.23 2.97
CA GLY A 30 23.91 26.82 4.37
C GLY A 30 22.84 27.62 5.12
N GLU A 31 22.22 28.62 4.51
CA GLU A 31 21.08 29.32 5.08
C GLU A 31 19.76 28.56 4.85
N SER A 32 18.87 28.65 5.83
CA SER A 32 17.52 28.10 5.74
C SER A 32 16.50 29.18 5.39
N PRO A 33 15.57 28.92 4.45
CA PRO A 33 14.52 29.87 4.12
C PRO A 33 13.62 30.16 5.33
N SER A 34 13.12 31.39 5.43
CA SER A 34 12.12 31.76 6.44
C SER A 34 10.79 31.02 6.19
N THR A 35 9.97 30.90 7.23
CA THR A 35 8.65 30.25 7.12
C THR A 35 7.75 30.89 6.05
N ASN A 36 7.81 32.21 5.93
CA ASN A 36 7.03 32.95 4.91
C ASN A 36 7.54 32.63 3.49
N GLN A 37 8.86 32.64 3.29
CA GLN A 37 9.46 32.27 1.99
C GLN A 37 9.09 30.84 1.60
N LYS A 38 9.17 29.88 2.53
CA LYS A 38 8.73 28.50 2.28
C LYS A 38 7.26 28.41 1.90
N SER A 39 6.37 29.14 2.58
CA SER A 39 4.93 29.15 2.29
C SER A 39 4.62 29.72 0.91
N ASP A 40 5.23 30.85 0.56
CA ASP A 40 4.99 31.50 -0.74
C ASP A 40 5.56 30.68 -1.90
N CYS A 41 6.77 30.13 -1.74
CA CYS A 41 7.37 29.24 -2.72
C CYS A 41 6.58 27.93 -2.88
N ALA A 42 6.07 27.36 -1.79
CA ALA A 42 5.23 26.16 -1.85
C ALA A 42 3.93 26.42 -2.63
N ARG A 43 3.31 27.60 -2.44
CA ARG A 43 2.13 27.99 -3.21
C ARG A 43 2.45 28.14 -4.69
N SER A 44 3.56 28.80 -5.03
CA SER A 44 4.02 28.98 -6.41
C SER A 44 4.34 27.63 -7.07
N LEU A 45 5.03 26.72 -6.36
CA LEU A 45 5.31 25.37 -6.84
C LEU A 45 4.02 24.59 -7.12
N ASN A 46 3.03 24.64 -6.22
CA ASN A 46 1.74 23.98 -6.42
C ASN A 46 0.98 24.55 -7.63
N MET A 47 1.04 25.86 -7.86
CA MET A 47 0.43 26.48 -9.04
C MET A 47 1.13 26.04 -10.33
N MET A 48 2.45 25.98 -10.33
CA MET A 48 3.24 25.52 -11.46
C MET A 48 2.94 24.05 -11.79
N VAL A 49 2.89 23.17 -10.79
CA VAL A 49 2.53 21.74 -10.97
C VAL A 49 1.13 21.62 -11.56
N LYS A 50 0.13 22.37 -11.04
CA LYS A 50 -1.23 22.36 -11.59
C LYS A 50 -1.30 22.88 -13.02
N PHE A 51 -0.51 23.89 -13.36
CA PHE A 51 -0.41 24.40 -14.72
C PHE A 51 0.14 23.33 -15.67
N TRP A 52 1.22 22.65 -15.30
CA TRP A 52 1.79 21.54 -16.10
C TRP A 52 0.81 20.39 -16.29
N MET A 53 0.03 20.08 -15.24
CA MET A 53 -1.04 19.08 -15.37
C MET A 53 -2.13 19.50 -16.36
N ALA A 54 -2.50 20.79 -16.37
CA ALA A 54 -3.47 21.33 -17.32
C ALA A 54 -2.95 21.31 -18.77
N GLU A 55 -1.64 21.44 -18.96
CA GLU A 55 -0.95 21.31 -20.26
C GLU A 55 -0.79 19.84 -20.72
N GLY A 56 -1.28 18.87 -19.91
CA GLY A 56 -1.26 17.45 -20.24
C GLY A 56 0.04 16.73 -19.90
N MET A 57 0.95 17.35 -19.13
CA MET A 57 2.10 16.63 -18.58
C MET A 57 1.65 15.72 -17.43
N ASN A 58 1.77 14.42 -17.62
CA ASN A 58 1.56 13.44 -16.55
C ASN A 58 2.75 13.47 -15.58
N LEU A 59 2.63 14.27 -14.51
CA LEU A 59 3.63 14.35 -13.44
C LEU A 59 3.47 13.26 -12.37
N PHE A 60 2.34 12.53 -12.42
CA PHE A 60 2.09 11.45 -11.48
C PHE A 60 2.48 10.10 -12.08
N VAL A 61 3.15 9.31 -11.27
CA VAL A 61 3.46 7.91 -11.59
C VAL A 61 2.15 7.12 -11.63
N ASN A 62 1.95 6.32 -12.66
CA ASN A 62 0.86 5.37 -12.70
C ASN A 62 1.05 4.37 -11.53
N GLN A 63 0.00 4.18 -10.75
CA GLN A 63 -0.03 3.16 -9.71
C GLN A 63 -0.89 1.99 -10.20
N GLU A 64 -0.36 0.78 -10.02
CA GLU A 64 -1.12 -0.43 -10.28
C GLU A 64 -1.93 -0.78 -9.04
N ILE A 65 -3.21 -1.06 -9.28
CA ILE A 65 -4.20 -1.38 -8.25
C ILE A 65 -4.65 -2.81 -8.47
N VAL A 66 -4.61 -3.61 -7.41
CA VAL A 66 -5.21 -4.95 -7.38
C VAL A 66 -6.59 -4.83 -6.76
N LEU A 67 -7.60 -5.25 -7.51
CA LEU A 67 -8.98 -5.36 -7.05
C LEU A 67 -9.35 -6.84 -6.91
N PHE A 68 -9.87 -7.21 -5.76
CA PHE A 68 -10.45 -8.54 -5.53
C PHE A 68 -11.98 -8.47 -5.69
N PRO A 69 -12.53 -8.89 -6.85
CA PRO A 69 -13.95 -8.76 -7.14
C PRO A 69 -14.82 -9.56 -6.18
N ILE A 70 -15.96 -8.97 -5.80
CA ILE A 70 -16.97 -9.62 -4.95
C ILE A 70 -18.12 -10.11 -5.86
N LYS A 71 -18.52 -11.37 -5.71
CA LYS A 71 -19.62 -11.95 -6.51
C LYS A 71 -20.91 -11.13 -6.31
N GLY A 72 -21.44 -10.61 -7.40
CA GLY A 72 -22.67 -9.82 -7.40
C GLY A 72 -22.50 -8.32 -7.20
N GLN A 73 -21.33 -7.84 -6.79
CA GLN A 73 -21.04 -6.41 -6.67
C GLN A 73 -20.73 -5.83 -8.05
N ARG A 74 -21.45 -4.75 -8.42
CA ARG A 74 -21.32 -4.10 -9.74
C ARG A 74 -20.58 -2.75 -9.68
N GLN A 75 -20.45 -2.18 -8.50
CA GLN A 75 -19.81 -0.89 -8.29
C GLN A 75 -18.75 -1.02 -7.19
N TYR A 76 -17.62 -0.41 -7.41
CA TYR A 76 -16.50 -0.37 -6.48
C TYR A 76 -16.12 1.08 -6.22
N THR A 77 -15.91 1.42 -4.95
CA THR A 77 -15.53 2.76 -4.53
C THR A 77 -14.00 2.87 -4.49
N PHE A 78 -13.48 3.89 -5.17
CA PHE A 78 -12.05 4.21 -5.18
C PHE A 78 -11.79 5.43 -4.29
N GLY A 79 -10.92 5.29 -3.32
CA GLY A 79 -10.53 6.36 -2.41
C GLY A 79 -11.52 6.62 -1.28
N GLY A 80 -11.03 7.25 -0.21
CA GLY A 80 -11.80 7.54 0.99
C GLY A 80 -11.63 6.49 2.09
N SER A 81 -12.49 6.55 3.11
CA SER A 81 -12.40 5.68 4.30
C SER A 81 -13.06 4.30 4.12
N SER A 82 -13.72 4.05 3.01
CA SER A 82 -14.34 2.77 2.66
C SER A 82 -13.84 2.34 1.29
N VAL A 83 -12.84 1.51 1.26
CA VAL A 83 -12.27 0.98 0.03
C VAL A 83 -12.70 -0.48 -0.14
N ASP A 84 -13.29 -0.81 -1.28
CA ASP A 84 -13.80 -2.15 -1.57
C ASP A 84 -12.66 -3.08 -2.01
N ARG A 85 -12.02 -3.77 -1.07
CA ARG A 85 -11.02 -4.83 -1.34
C ARG A 85 -10.02 -4.47 -2.43
N MET A 86 -9.47 -3.26 -2.34
CA MET A 86 -8.47 -2.74 -3.25
C MET A 86 -7.21 -2.35 -2.49
N THR A 87 -6.08 -2.60 -3.11
CA THR A 87 -4.79 -2.20 -2.58
C THR A 87 -3.80 -1.94 -3.71
N ARG A 88 -2.66 -1.34 -3.41
CA ARG A 88 -1.56 -1.24 -4.37
C ARG A 88 -0.93 -2.61 -4.57
N GLU A 89 -0.51 -2.92 -5.78
CA GLU A 89 0.18 -4.18 -6.05
C GLU A 89 1.37 -4.42 -5.12
N SER A 90 2.12 -3.35 -4.82
CA SER A 90 3.28 -3.41 -3.91
C SER A 90 2.94 -3.71 -2.45
N GLU A 91 1.68 -3.63 -2.06
CA GLU A 91 1.19 -3.85 -0.69
C GLU A 91 0.50 -5.21 -0.54
N VAL A 92 0.34 -5.95 -1.63
CA VAL A 92 -0.19 -7.32 -1.58
C VAL A 92 0.91 -8.28 -1.12
N ILE A 93 0.68 -8.92 0.00
CA ILE A 93 1.54 -10.00 0.49
C ILE A 93 0.91 -11.32 0.07
N THR A 94 1.69 -12.16 -0.58
CA THR A 94 1.25 -13.49 -1.01
C THR A 94 2.02 -14.56 -0.26
N THR A 95 1.31 -15.52 0.32
CA THR A 95 1.85 -16.72 0.95
C THR A 95 1.00 -17.93 0.59
N GLN A 96 1.29 -19.08 1.18
CA GLN A 96 0.53 -20.31 0.99
C GLN A 96 0.14 -20.89 2.35
N LEU A 97 -0.91 -21.69 2.37
CA LEU A 97 -1.25 -22.48 3.55
C LEU A 97 -0.18 -23.56 3.78
N ASN A 98 0.16 -23.76 5.02
CA ASN A 98 1.05 -24.83 5.47
C ASN A 98 0.19 -25.88 6.21
N GLY A 99 -0.32 -26.83 5.45
CA GLY A 99 -1.29 -27.82 5.87
C GLY A 99 -2.73 -27.48 5.51
N SER A 100 -3.56 -28.50 5.42
CA SER A 100 -4.99 -28.34 5.07
C SER A 100 -5.81 -27.85 6.25
N HIS A 101 -6.81 -27.05 5.97
CA HIS A 101 -7.74 -26.48 6.95
C HIS A 101 -9.17 -26.83 6.54
N SER A 102 -9.95 -27.30 7.49
CA SER A 102 -11.36 -27.63 7.26
C SER A 102 -12.23 -26.39 7.35
N SER A 103 -13.36 -26.40 6.69
CA SER A 103 -14.45 -25.45 6.85
C SER A 103 -14.71 -25.12 8.32
N ALA A 104 -15.03 -23.87 8.60
CA ALA A 104 -15.17 -23.29 9.94
C ALA A 104 -13.87 -23.09 10.73
N ALA A 105 -12.68 -23.29 10.14
CA ALA A 105 -11.43 -22.93 10.79
C ALA A 105 -11.24 -21.40 10.87
N THR A 106 -10.82 -20.91 12.02
CA THR A 106 -10.41 -19.51 12.24
C THR A 106 -8.90 -19.39 12.47
N ALA A 107 -8.26 -20.44 12.93
CA ALA A 107 -6.82 -20.51 13.09
C ALA A 107 -6.21 -21.12 11.83
N LEU A 108 -5.29 -20.39 11.22
CA LEU A 108 -4.64 -20.80 9.98
C LEU A 108 -3.13 -20.90 10.17
N THR A 109 -2.54 -21.87 9.52
CA THR A 109 -1.08 -22.01 9.41
C THR A 109 -0.66 -21.67 7.98
N VAL A 110 0.32 -20.81 7.85
CA VAL A 110 0.85 -20.33 6.56
C VAL A 110 2.37 -20.49 6.52
N ASP A 111 2.97 -20.47 5.35
CA ASP A 111 4.42 -20.57 5.22
C ASP A 111 5.16 -19.40 5.87
N SER A 112 4.61 -18.18 5.79
CA SER A 112 5.17 -16.99 6.42
C SER A 112 4.11 -15.95 6.71
N THR A 113 4.19 -15.33 7.87
CA THR A 113 3.38 -14.16 8.27
C THR A 113 4.16 -12.84 8.14
N THR A 114 5.33 -12.86 7.49
CA THR A 114 6.17 -11.67 7.33
C THR A 114 5.44 -10.55 6.60
N GLY A 115 5.38 -9.37 7.22
CA GLY A 115 4.71 -8.19 6.68
C GLY A 115 3.21 -8.12 6.99
N MET A 116 2.60 -9.16 7.55
CA MET A 116 1.19 -9.17 7.93
C MET A 116 0.97 -8.48 9.28
N ALA A 117 -0.14 -7.77 9.42
CA ALA A 117 -0.53 -7.09 10.65
C ALA A 117 -1.97 -7.41 11.06
N VAL A 118 -2.25 -7.23 12.34
CA VAL A 118 -3.64 -7.27 12.84
C VAL A 118 -4.43 -6.12 12.22
N GLY A 119 -5.60 -6.44 11.67
CA GLY A 119 -6.46 -5.50 10.96
C GLY A 119 -6.33 -5.58 9.43
N ASP A 120 -5.32 -6.26 8.89
CA ASP A 120 -5.21 -6.49 7.46
C ASP A 120 -6.35 -7.39 6.95
N THR A 121 -6.77 -7.14 5.72
CA THR A 121 -7.67 -8.02 5.01
C THR A 121 -6.89 -9.25 4.54
N ILE A 122 -7.45 -10.42 4.75
CA ILE A 122 -6.91 -11.69 4.27
C ILE A 122 -7.90 -12.37 3.33
N GLY A 123 -7.41 -12.90 2.22
CA GLY A 123 -8.15 -13.75 1.30
C GLY A 123 -7.49 -15.11 1.22
N VAL A 124 -8.22 -16.15 1.54
CA VAL A 124 -7.79 -17.56 1.48
C VAL A 124 -8.46 -18.23 0.29
N VAL A 125 -7.70 -18.81 -0.59
CA VAL A 125 -8.26 -19.66 -1.66
C VAL A 125 -8.79 -20.93 -1.02
N THR A 126 -10.01 -21.33 -1.39
CA THR A 126 -10.68 -22.52 -0.91
C THR A 126 -10.99 -23.47 -2.06
N ASP A 127 -11.22 -24.73 -1.77
CA ASP A 127 -11.32 -25.79 -2.77
C ASP A 127 -12.53 -25.61 -3.72
N SER A 128 -13.67 -25.11 -3.22
CA SER A 128 -14.90 -25.02 -4.01
C SER A 128 -15.52 -23.63 -4.04
N SER A 129 -15.34 -22.80 -2.99
CA SER A 129 -16.03 -21.51 -2.86
C SER A 129 -15.24 -20.34 -3.44
N GLY A 130 -14.01 -20.54 -3.90
CA GLY A 130 -13.15 -19.49 -4.46
C GLY A 130 -12.29 -18.83 -3.39
N ILE A 131 -12.35 -17.52 -3.24
CA ILE A 131 -11.55 -16.81 -2.23
C ILE A 131 -12.45 -16.38 -1.08
N HIS A 132 -12.20 -16.93 0.11
CA HIS A 132 -12.80 -16.48 1.35
C HIS A 132 -12.07 -15.27 1.91
N PHE A 133 -12.79 -14.19 2.19
CA PHE A 133 -12.19 -12.97 2.74
C PHE A 133 -12.60 -12.75 4.19
N SER A 134 -11.61 -12.41 5.02
CA SER A 134 -11.77 -12.08 6.43
C SER A 134 -10.78 -11.00 6.85
N THR A 135 -10.65 -10.73 8.13
CA THR A 135 -9.68 -9.81 8.71
C THR A 135 -8.78 -10.55 9.70
N ILE A 136 -7.49 -10.25 9.71
CA ILE A 136 -6.53 -10.82 10.67
C ILE A 136 -6.80 -10.23 12.05
N THR A 137 -7.10 -11.08 13.03
CA THR A 137 -7.31 -10.69 14.43
C THR A 137 -6.09 -10.92 15.30
N VAL A 138 -5.29 -11.93 14.97
CA VAL A 138 -4.05 -12.25 15.69
C VAL A 138 -3.00 -12.74 14.71
N VAL A 139 -1.78 -12.24 14.83
CA VAL A 139 -0.57 -12.82 14.26
C VAL A 139 0.15 -13.53 15.40
N GLY A 140 0.00 -14.85 15.47
CA GLY A 140 0.46 -15.64 16.62
C GLY A 140 1.95 -15.99 16.59
N SER A 141 2.49 -16.23 15.41
CA SER A 141 3.92 -16.55 15.18
C SER A 141 4.32 -16.23 13.76
N SER A 142 5.52 -16.63 13.36
CA SER A 142 6.01 -16.50 11.97
C SER A 142 5.22 -17.33 10.96
N THR A 143 4.35 -18.24 11.41
CA THR A 143 3.60 -19.17 10.55
C THR A 143 2.14 -19.34 10.95
N THR A 144 1.67 -18.72 12.05
CA THR A 144 0.29 -18.89 12.53
C THR A 144 -0.43 -17.56 12.63
N LEU A 145 -1.69 -17.55 12.21
CA LEU A 145 -2.58 -16.40 12.32
C LEU A 145 -4.00 -16.82 12.69
N THR A 146 -4.79 -15.87 13.17
CA THR A 146 -6.22 -16.07 13.45
C THR A 146 -7.01 -15.02 12.70
N ILE A 147 -8.12 -15.42 12.10
CA ILE A 147 -9.02 -14.58 11.32
C ILE A 147 -10.35 -14.35 12.04
N ALA A 148 -11.04 -13.28 11.71
CA ALA A 148 -12.32 -12.89 12.35
C ALA A 148 -13.45 -13.83 11.95
N ASP A 149 -13.61 -14.05 10.64
CA ASP A 149 -14.66 -14.91 10.10
C ASP A 149 -14.02 -16.24 9.67
N ALA A 150 -14.62 -17.35 10.10
CA ALA A 150 -14.17 -18.69 9.77
C ALA A 150 -14.28 -18.96 8.25
N ILE A 151 -13.35 -19.73 7.70
CA ILE A 151 -13.41 -20.11 6.28
C ILE A 151 -14.70 -20.89 6.00
N ASP A 152 -15.32 -20.58 4.87
CA ASP A 152 -16.62 -21.10 4.46
C ASP A 152 -16.55 -22.49 3.79
N ASP A 153 -15.37 -22.91 3.38
CA ASP A 153 -15.11 -24.18 2.71
C ASP A 153 -13.73 -24.73 3.12
N ASP A 154 -13.43 -25.97 2.74
CA ASP A 154 -12.13 -26.57 2.96
C ASP A 154 -11.06 -25.87 2.14
N ALA A 155 -9.86 -25.80 2.65
CA ALA A 155 -8.69 -25.25 1.97
C ALA A 155 -7.54 -26.25 2.07
N SER A 156 -6.95 -26.57 0.96
CA SER A 156 -5.88 -27.57 0.84
C SER A 156 -4.51 -26.99 1.17
N ASP A 157 -3.57 -27.88 1.48
CA ASP A 157 -2.16 -27.52 1.63
C ASP A 157 -1.63 -26.86 0.36
N ASN A 158 -0.83 -25.81 0.53
CA ASN A 158 -0.30 -24.93 -0.53
C ASN A 158 -1.32 -24.05 -1.27
N ASP A 159 -2.57 -23.96 -0.83
CA ASP A 159 -3.50 -22.98 -1.35
C ASP A 159 -3.02 -21.55 -1.05
N ARG A 160 -3.29 -20.64 -2.00
CA ARG A 160 -2.80 -19.27 -1.91
C ARG A 160 -3.53 -18.46 -0.88
N VAL A 161 -2.77 -17.66 -0.16
CA VAL A 161 -3.26 -16.68 0.78
C VAL A 161 -2.75 -15.29 0.36
N TYR A 162 -3.67 -14.34 0.30
CA TYR A 162 -3.39 -12.93 -0.02
C TYR A 162 -3.69 -12.10 1.20
N THR A 163 -2.77 -11.20 1.58
CA THR A 163 -3.06 -10.20 2.63
C THR A 163 -2.70 -8.82 2.15
N PHE A 164 -3.48 -7.84 2.58
CA PHE A 164 -3.26 -6.44 2.24
C PHE A 164 -3.97 -5.53 3.23
N THR A 165 -3.41 -4.35 3.43
CA THR A 165 -4.12 -3.26 4.08
C THR A 165 -5.01 -2.58 3.05
N ASN A 166 -6.30 -2.37 3.36
CA ASN A 166 -7.16 -1.57 2.48
C ASN A 166 -6.67 -0.11 2.52
N ALA A 167 -5.94 0.32 1.49
CA ALA A 167 -5.31 1.62 1.45
C ALA A 167 -5.51 2.28 0.08
N PHE A 168 -6.46 3.21 0.02
CA PHE A 168 -6.50 4.29 -0.97
C PHE A 168 -7.18 5.52 -0.40
#